data_35f7f17cb23837398f0f8236fff38883
#
_entry.id   35f7f17cb23837398f0f8236fff38883
#
_cell.length_a   1.000
_cell.length_b   1.000
_cell.length_c   1.000
_cell.angle_alpha   90.00
_cell.angle_beta   90.00
_cell.angle_gamma   90.00
#
_symmetry.space_group_name_H-M   'P 1'
#
loop_
_entity.id
_entity.type
_entity.pdbx_description
1 polymer ?
#
loop_
_entity_poly.entity_id
_entity_poly.type
_entity_poly.pdbx_seq_one_letter_code
_entity_poly.pdbx_strand_id
1 'polypeptide(L)'
;MYYYFTYTKITDFTDISSIHFIHLKGGFGTIVDTHIKEYLLKGYSVNQKYLDLENRIDRKLYNQQKQIDTLVDKVDFVINSSIKPKEVILFEGQIWDAYSFATDVIKEARERVILIDNYVDNTVLTQLDNRGDGVKAIVITGKVSPQLKLDIERHNQQYPVIEVKKVRGVHDRFLIIDNQTYHLGASLKDLGKKLFAFIKMETSPDHILDNIKFEDI
;
A
#
# COMPACT_ATOMS: atom_id res chain seq x y z
N MET A 1 40.84 -26.22 69.88
CA MET A 1 41.23 -26.06 68.45
C MET A 1 40.06 -25.36 67.78
N TYR A 2 40.18 -24.09 67.52
CA TYR A 2 39.07 -23.29 66.95
C TYR A 2 39.23 -23.27 65.44
N TYR A 3 38.14 -23.64 64.70
CA TYR A 3 38.13 -23.58 63.26
C TYR A 3 37.44 -22.27 62.86
N TYR A 4 38.11 -21.43 62.09
CA TYR A 4 37.55 -20.24 61.47
C TYR A 4 37.00 -20.60 60.11
N PHE A 5 35.70 -20.42 59.91
CA PHE A 5 35.07 -20.50 58.59
C PHE A 5 35.06 -19.08 58.00
N THR A 6 35.79 -18.85 56.95
CA THR A 6 35.63 -17.64 56.13
C THR A 6 34.54 -17.89 55.12
N TYR A 7 33.43 -17.19 55.28
CA TYR A 7 32.37 -17.18 54.32
C TYR A 7 32.75 -16.22 53.17
N THR A 8 33.07 -16.74 52.00
CA THR A 8 33.12 -15.92 50.77
C THR A 8 31.74 -15.98 50.13
N LYS A 9 31.07 -14.84 50.07
CA LYS A 9 29.80 -14.74 49.37
C LYS A 9 30.07 -14.82 47.88
N ILE A 10 29.76 -15.94 47.27
CA ILE A 10 29.84 -16.09 45.81
C ILE A 10 28.64 -15.34 45.21
N THR A 11 28.89 -14.18 44.62
CA THR A 11 27.85 -13.33 44.00
C THR A 11 27.70 -13.55 42.49
N ASP A 12 28.64 -14.32 41.91
CA ASP A 12 28.62 -14.62 40.46
C ASP A 12 28.91 -16.10 40.21
N PHE A 13 27.96 -16.78 39.60
CA PHE A 13 28.03 -18.21 39.25
C PHE A 13 28.43 -18.46 37.80
N THR A 14 28.87 -17.44 37.06
CA THR A 14 29.16 -17.54 35.63
C THR A 14 30.48 -18.30 35.36
N ASP A 15 31.39 -18.39 36.35
CA ASP A 15 32.63 -19.11 36.21
C ASP A 15 32.92 -20.05 37.40
N ILE A 16 32.51 -21.31 37.28
CA ILE A 16 32.79 -22.35 38.28
C ILE A 16 34.24 -22.81 38.25
N SER A 17 35.01 -22.51 37.21
CA SER A 17 36.41 -22.94 37.08
C SER A 17 37.29 -22.24 38.10
N SER A 18 36.85 -21.12 38.66
CA SER A 18 37.59 -20.36 39.71
C SER A 18 37.29 -20.77 41.15
N ILE A 19 36.38 -21.73 41.37
CA ILE A 19 36.03 -22.19 42.72
C ILE A 19 37.10 -23.16 43.20
N HIS A 20 38.04 -22.67 44.03
CA HIS A 20 39.03 -23.49 44.69
C HIS A 20 38.45 -24.12 45.95
N PHE A 21 38.28 -25.46 45.95
CA PHE A 21 37.89 -26.19 47.14
C PHE A 21 39.09 -26.38 48.05
N ILE A 22 39.02 -25.81 49.25
CA ILE A 22 40.06 -26.01 50.26
C ILE A 22 39.95 -27.45 50.80
N HIS A 23 40.91 -28.27 50.49
CA HIS A 23 40.98 -29.64 51.02
C HIS A 23 41.29 -29.61 52.49
N LEU A 24 40.34 -29.91 53.35
CA LEU A 24 40.60 -30.06 54.79
C LEU A 24 41.08 -31.47 55.03
N LYS A 25 42.30 -31.58 55.63
CA LYS A 25 42.87 -32.87 56.07
C LYS A 25 42.09 -33.45 57.25
N GLY A 26 41.18 -34.41 56.93
CA GLY A 26 40.38 -35.14 57.90
C GLY A 26 39.10 -35.69 57.31
N GLY A 27 38.74 -36.94 57.60
CA GLY A 27 37.64 -37.70 56.92
C GLY A 27 36.25 -37.10 56.94
N PHE A 28 35.99 -36.08 57.75
CA PHE A 28 34.73 -35.32 57.73
C PHE A 28 34.68 -34.25 56.63
N GLY A 29 35.83 -33.68 56.26
CA GLY A 29 35.92 -32.61 55.25
C GLY A 29 35.53 -33.08 53.86
N THR A 30 35.82 -34.33 53.51
CA THR A 30 35.60 -34.85 52.17
C THR A 30 34.09 -35.04 51.83
N ILE A 31 33.28 -35.43 52.83
CA ILE A 31 31.86 -35.64 52.63
C ILE A 31 31.13 -34.30 52.46
N VAL A 32 31.47 -33.31 53.27
CA VAL A 32 30.91 -31.95 53.17
C VAL A 32 31.28 -31.27 51.84
N ASP A 33 32.52 -31.48 51.39
CA ASP A 33 33.03 -30.94 50.13
C ASP A 33 32.28 -31.52 48.93
N THR A 34 32.01 -32.82 48.92
CA THR A 34 31.29 -33.49 47.85
C THR A 34 29.84 -32.98 47.75
N HIS A 35 29.16 -32.84 48.88
CA HIS A 35 27.75 -32.35 48.90
C HIS A 35 27.63 -30.88 48.47
N ILE A 36 28.55 -30.03 48.89
CA ILE A 36 28.59 -28.62 48.48
C ILE A 36 28.87 -28.54 46.99
N LYS A 37 29.83 -29.35 46.48
CA LYS A 37 30.14 -29.39 45.06
C LYS A 37 28.95 -29.83 44.19
N GLU A 38 28.24 -30.89 44.60
CA GLU A 38 27.04 -31.32 43.91
C GLU A 38 25.94 -30.28 43.93
N TYR A 39 25.75 -29.57 45.06
CA TYR A 39 24.74 -28.52 45.18
C TYR A 39 25.06 -27.31 44.26
N LEU A 40 26.31 -26.89 44.23
CA LEU A 40 26.79 -25.80 43.35
C LEU A 40 26.65 -26.17 41.87
N LEU A 41 27.04 -27.38 41.48
CA LEU A 41 26.86 -27.87 40.10
C LEU A 41 25.39 -27.95 39.68
N LYS A 42 24.51 -28.36 40.61
CA LYS A 42 23.08 -28.41 40.37
C LYS A 42 22.49 -26.99 40.19
N GLY A 43 22.89 -26.05 41.02
CA GLY A 43 22.52 -24.64 40.92
C GLY A 43 22.97 -24.02 39.59
N TYR A 44 24.24 -24.31 39.19
CA TYR A 44 24.76 -23.86 37.90
C TYR A 44 23.99 -24.41 36.71
N SER A 45 23.65 -25.70 36.72
CA SER A 45 22.86 -26.33 35.65
C SER A 45 21.48 -25.76 35.54
N VAL A 46 20.84 -25.39 36.67
CA VAL A 46 19.55 -24.70 36.67
C VAL A 46 19.66 -23.30 36.07
N ASN A 47 20.68 -22.55 36.44
CA ASN A 47 20.92 -21.20 35.96
C ASN A 47 21.16 -21.19 34.43
N GLN A 48 21.96 -22.14 33.91
CA GLN A 48 22.18 -22.28 32.47
C GLN A 48 20.82 -22.54 31.70
N LYS A 49 19.97 -23.37 32.26
CA LYS A 49 18.65 -23.63 31.65
C LYS A 49 17.76 -22.38 31.59
N TYR A 50 17.82 -21.52 32.60
CA TYR A 50 17.11 -20.22 32.60
C TYR A 50 17.69 -19.28 31.55
N LEU A 51 18.98 -19.16 31.44
CA LEU A 51 19.66 -18.34 30.42
C LEU A 51 19.32 -18.80 28.99
N ASP A 52 19.33 -20.13 28.77
CA ASP A 52 18.96 -20.70 27.48
C ASP A 52 17.47 -20.44 27.14
N LEU A 53 16.59 -20.53 28.13
CA LEU A 53 15.19 -20.21 27.96
C LEU A 53 14.97 -18.73 27.63
N GLU A 54 15.61 -17.83 28.36
CA GLU A 54 15.59 -16.39 28.14
C GLU A 54 16.05 -16.05 26.71
N ASN A 55 17.20 -16.53 26.29
CA ASN A 55 17.72 -16.35 24.94
C ASN A 55 16.77 -16.89 23.84
N ARG A 56 16.08 -17.98 24.13
CA ARG A 56 15.06 -18.54 23.19
C ARG A 56 13.82 -17.67 23.11
N ILE A 57 13.38 -17.11 24.23
CA ILE A 57 12.25 -16.20 24.29
C ILE A 57 12.61 -14.92 23.52
N ASP A 58 13.75 -14.32 23.78
CA ASP A 58 14.21 -13.09 23.11
C ASP A 58 14.30 -13.26 21.60
N ARG A 59 14.87 -14.38 21.13
CA ARG A 59 14.90 -14.69 19.69
C ARG A 59 13.51 -14.82 19.09
N LYS A 60 12.56 -15.45 19.81
CA LYS A 60 11.18 -15.55 19.32
C LYS A 60 10.51 -14.20 19.26
N LEU A 61 10.65 -13.38 20.30
CA LEU A 61 10.10 -12.02 20.35
C LEU A 61 10.68 -11.15 19.23
N TYR A 62 11.98 -11.18 19.01
CA TYR A 62 12.64 -10.47 17.92
C TYR A 62 12.09 -10.89 16.54
N ASN A 63 11.94 -12.18 16.30
CA ASN A 63 11.41 -12.68 15.04
C ASN A 63 9.94 -12.31 14.83
N GLN A 64 9.11 -12.36 15.89
CA GLN A 64 7.73 -11.92 15.84
C GLN A 64 7.61 -10.43 15.55
N GLN A 65 8.43 -9.60 16.22
CA GLN A 65 8.46 -8.15 15.96
C GLN A 65 8.80 -7.87 14.50
N LYS A 66 9.82 -8.51 13.96
CA LYS A 66 10.19 -8.36 12.55
C LYS A 66 9.07 -8.77 11.57
N GLN A 67 8.30 -9.80 11.92
CA GLN A 67 7.15 -10.19 11.12
C GLN A 67 6.02 -9.16 11.18
N ILE A 68 5.77 -8.60 12.38
CA ILE A 68 4.78 -7.53 12.58
C ILE A 68 5.19 -6.30 11.76
N ASP A 69 6.44 -5.85 11.85
CA ASP A 69 6.94 -4.70 11.10
C ASP A 69 6.76 -4.92 9.59
N THR A 70 7.09 -6.10 9.08
CA THR A 70 6.87 -6.45 7.66
C THR A 70 5.39 -6.45 7.27
N LEU A 71 4.50 -6.87 8.16
CA LEU A 71 3.04 -6.83 7.91
C LEU A 71 2.51 -5.40 7.93
N VAL A 72 2.98 -4.58 8.86
CA VAL A 72 2.63 -3.15 8.91
C VAL A 72 3.04 -2.46 7.61
N ASP A 73 4.28 -2.64 7.15
CA ASP A 73 4.75 -2.07 5.87
C ASP A 73 3.88 -2.51 4.69
N LYS A 74 3.48 -3.79 4.64
CA LYS A 74 2.59 -4.30 3.58
C LYS A 74 1.19 -3.71 3.66
N VAL A 75 0.63 -3.59 4.86
CA VAL A 75 -0.68 -2.96 5.09
C VAL A 75 -0.64 -1.50 4.71
N ASP A 76 0.39 -0.76 5.11
CA ASP A 76 0.58 0.64 4.73
C ASP A 76 0.74 0.80 3.21
N PHE A 77 1.48 -0.09 2.57
CA PHE A 77 1.58 -0.13 1.10
C PHE A 77 0.21 -0.37 0.44
N VAL A 78 -0.57 -1.34 0.93
CA VAL A 78 -1.93 -1.62 0.39
C VAL A 78 -2.86 -0.44 0.65
N ILE A 79 -2.85 0.13 1.85
CA ILE A 79 -3.66 1.30 2.18
C ILE A 79 -3.30 2.47 1.27
N ASN A 80 -2.02 2.82 1.17
CA ASN A 80 -1.56 3.96 0.37
C ASN A 80 -1.73 3.75 -1.14
N SER A 81 -1.67 2.50 -1.62
CA SER A 81 -1.94 2.17 -3.02
C SER A 81 -3.43 2.02 -3.35
N SER A 82 -4.28 1.76 -2.35
CA SER A 82 -5.72 1.50 -2.53
C SER A 82 -6.61 2.70 -2.20
N ILE A 83 -6.12 3.64 -1.38
CA ILE A 83 -6.85 4.87 -1.06
C ILE A 83 -6.43 5.95 -2.06
N LYS A 84 -6.90 5.84 -3.30
CA LYS A 84 -7.03 7.06 -4.09
C LYS A 84 -8.13 7.90 -3.46
N PRO A 85 -7.92 9.21 -3.34
CA PRO A 85 -8.95 10.07 -2.75
C PRO A 85 -10.25 9.85 -3.51
N LYS A 86 -11.34 9.61 -2.79
CA LYS A 86 -12.67 9.51 -3.37
C LYS A 86 -13.07 10.82 -4.07
N GLU A 87 -12.41 11.91 -3.71
CA GLU A 87 -12.63 13.25 -4.25
C GLU A 87 -11.33 14.05 -4.27
N VAL A 88 -11.13 14.84 -5.30
CA VAL A 88 -10.04 15.81 -5.41
C VAL A 88 -10.67 17.15 -5.83
N ILE A 89 -10.30 18.20 -5.12
CA ILE A 89 -10.64 19.57 -5.51
C ILE A 89 -9.39 20.22 -6.08
N LEU A 90 -9.51 20.75 -7.30
CA LEU A 90 -8.44 21.41 -8.02
C LEU A 90 -8.80 22.87 -8.23
N PHE A 91 -7.87 23.75 -7.94
CA PHE A 91 -8.09 25.19 -7.97
C PHE A 91 -7.66 25.81 -9.31
N GLU A 92 -8.09 27.03 -9.54
CA GLU A 92 -7.65 27.81 -10.71
C GLU A 92 -6.12 27.91 -10.75
N GLY A 93 -5.53 27.66 -11.92
CA GLY A 93 -4.09 27.68 -12.16
C GLY A 93 -3.37 26.33 -11.95
N GLN A 94 -4.03 25.33 -11.35
CA GLN A 94 -3.48 23.97 -11.19
C GLN A 94 -3.64 23.12 -12.48
N ILE A 95 -3.25 23.68 -13.62
CA ILE A 95 -3.48 23.03 -14.92
C ILE A 95 -2.69 21.74 -15.05
N TRP A 96 -1.42 21.77 -14.64
CA TRP A 96 -0.55 20.59 -14.72
C TRP A 96 -0.96 19.50 -13.74
N ASP A 97 -1.29 19.86 -12.51
CA ASP A 97 -1.72 18.92 -11.49
C ASP A 97 -3.01 18.22 -11.92
N ALA A 98 -3.97 18.98 -12.46
CA ALA A 98 -5.22 18.46 -12.97
C ALA A 98 -5.04 17.53 -14.17
N TYR A 99 -4.17 17.91 -15.10
CA TYR A 99 -3.82 17.08 -16.26
C TYR A 99 -3.14 15.79 -15.83
N SER A 100 -2.14 15.89 -14.95
CA SER A 100 -1.40 14.74 -14.44
C SER A 100 -2.33 13.77 -13.70
N PHE A 101 -3.16 14.29 -12.81
CA PHE A 101 -4.14 13.49 -12.06
C PHE A 101 -5.11 12.73 -13.00
N ALA A 102 -5.72 13.43 -13.97
CA ALA A 102 -6.63 12.78 -14.91
C ALA A 102 -5.91 11.73 -15.79
N THR A 103 -4.68 12.02 -16.19
CA THR A 103 -3.82 11.09 -16.94
C THR A 103 -3.52 9.83 -16.11
N ASP A 104 -3.22 9.97 -14.83
CA ASP A 104 -2.94 8.83 -13.97
C ASP A 104 -4.18 7.97 -13.75
N VAL A 105 -5.37 8.59 -13.64
CA VAL A 105 -6.63 7.86 -13.58
C VAL A 105 -6.90 7.10 -14.89
N ILE A 106 -6.63 7.71 -16.06
CA ILE A 106 -6.80 7.04 -17.37
C ILE A 106 -5.85 5.85 -17.52
N LYS A 107 -4.61 5.96 -17.06
CA LYS A 107 -3.62 4.85 -17.08
C LYS A 107 -4.00 3.65 -16.24
N GLU A 108 -4.96 3.78 -15.30
CA GLU A 108 -5.44 2.65 -14.51
C GLU A 108 -6.33 1.70 -15.28
N ALA A 109 -6.89 2.15 -16.39
CA ALA A 109 -7.78 1.34 -17.21
C ALA A 109 -7.07 0.07 -17.71
N ARG A 110 -7.77 -1.04 -17.60
CA ARG A 110 -7.32 -2.35 -18.09
C ARG A 110 -8.17 -2.87 -19.24
N GLU A 111 -9.43 -2.44 -19.30
CA GLU A 111 -10.38 -2.91 -20.30
C GLU A 111 -10.93 -1.74 -21.13
N ARG A 112 -11.38 -0.67 -20.48
CA ARG A 112 -12.05 0.44 -21.17
C ARG A 112 -11.94 1.78 -20.43
N VAL A 113 -11.90 2.85 -21.22
CA VAL A 113 -12.10 4.23 -20.79
C VAL A 113 -13.31 4.78 -21.53
N ILE A 114 -14.31 5.30 -20.80
CA ILE A 114 -15.47 5.96 -21.40
C ILE A 114 -15.54 7.37 -20.85
N LEU A 115 -15.51 8.35 -21.74
CA LEU A 115 -15.71 9.75 -21.39
C LEU A 115 -17.10 10.20 -21.86
N ILE A 116 -17.89 10.72 -20.95
CA ILE A 116 -19.17 11.38 -21.23
C ILE A 116 -18.95 12.87 -21.05
N ASP A 117 -18.85 13.64 -22.13
CA ASP A 117 -18.58 15.07 -22.08
C ASP A 117 -19.07 15.76 -23.38
N ASN A 118 -19.79 16.86 -23.25
CA ASN A 118 -20.32 17.63 -24.39
C ASN A 118 -19.28 18.63 -24.96
N TYR A 119 -18.11 18.75 -24.40
CA TYR A 119 -17.10 19.75 -24.77
C TYR A 119 -15.76 19.11 -25.14
N VAL A 120 -15.81 18.15 -26.03
CA VAL A 120 -14.65 17.40 -26.48
C VAL A 120 -13.93 18.12 -27.62
N ASP A 121 -12.61 18.12 -27.59
CA ASP A 121 -11.71 18.58 -28.67
C ASP A 121 -10.49 17.64 -28.81
N ASN A 122 -9.53 18.00 -29.65
CA ASN A 122 -8.33 17.20 -29.90
C ASN A 122 -7.46 16.99 -28.65
N THR A 123 -7.49 17.90 -27.67
CA THR A 123 -6.71 17.74 -26.41
C THR A 123 -7.23 16.56 -25.59
N VAL A 124 -8.52 16.29 -25.66
CA VAL A 124 -9.14 15.12 -25.02
C VAL A 124 -8.69 13.83 -25.69
N LEU A 125 -8.60 13.80 -27.02
CA LEU A 125 -8.10 12.63 -27.76
C LEU A 125 -6.67 12.29 -27.31
N THR A 126 -5.79 13.29 -27.28
CA THR A 126 -4.40 13.14 -26.80
C THR A 126 -4.35 12.66 -25.35
N GLN A 127 -5.27 13.09 -24.50
CA GLN A 127 -5.29 12.64 -23.11
C GLN A 127 -5.76 11.18 -22.99
N LEU A 128 -6.72 10.75 -23.79
CA LEU A 128 -7.17 9.36 -23.85
C LEU A 128 -6.11 8.40 -24.40
N ASP A 129 -5.11 8.89 -25.15
CA ASP A 129 -4.00 8.07 -25.63
C ASP A 129 -3.03 7.62 -24.54
N ASN A 130 -3.15 8.19 -23.33
CA ASN A 130 -2.41 7.71 -22.17
C ASN A 130 -2.94 6.38 -21.60
N ARG A 131 -4.03 5.83 -22.14
CA ARG A 131 -4.53 4.51 -21.77
C ARG A 131 -3.53 3.42 -22.16
N GLY A 132 -3.56 2.28 -21.46
CA GLY A 132 -2.72 1.13 -21.79
C GLY A 132 -3.05 0.50 -23.14
N ASP A 133 -2.11 -0.26 -23.68
CA ASP A 133 -2.30 -1.01 -24.92
C ASP A 133 -3.49 -1.98 -24.82
N GLY A 134 -4.31 -2.02 -25.86
CA GLY A 134 -5.50 -2.87 -25.92
C GLY A 134 -6.72 -2.36 -25.16
N VAL A 135 -6.58 -1.26 -24.39
CA VAL A 135 -7.70 -0.63 -23.68
C VAL A 135 -8.59 0.13 -24.67
N LYS A 136 -9.89 -0.15 -24.65
CA LYS A 136 -10.88 0.54 -25.50
C LYS A 136 -11.12 1.95 -25.00
N ALA A 137 -11.24 2.92 -25.94
CA ALA A 137 -11.64 4.28 -25.60
C ALA A 137 -12.94 4.65 -26.32
N ILE A 138 -13.90 5.18 -25.57
CA ILE A 138 -15.21 5.59 -26.05
C ILE A 138 -15.50 7.02 -25.57
N VAL A 139 -15.85 7.90 -26.47
CA VAL A 139 -16.33 9.26 -26.17
C VAL A 139 -17.83 9.31 -26.45
N ILE A 140 -18.60 9.69 -25.45
CA ILE A 140 -20.04 9.89 -25.55
C ILE A 140 -20.30 11.39 -25.43
N THR A 141 -20.80 12.01 -26.49
CA THR A 141 -20.99 13.46 -26.58
C THR A 141 -22.25 13.84 -27.30
N GLY A 142 -22.89 14.92 -26.87
CA GLY A 142 -24.07 15.48 -27.56
C GLY A 142 -23.72 16.36 -28.77
N LYS A 143 -22.46 16.74 -28.93
CA LYS A 143 -21.99 17.67 -29.96
C LYS A 143 -20.77 17.15 -30.67
N VAL A 144 -20.91 16.78 -31.93
CA VAL A 144 -19.80 16.44 -32.80
C VAL A 144 -19.63 17.57 -33.82
N SER A 145 -18.69 18.46 -33.56
CA SER A 145 -18.39 19.53 -34.54
C SER A 145 -17.70 18.95 -35.78
N PRO A 146 -17.80 19.63 -36.96
CA PRO A 146 -17.00 19.20 -38.13
C PRO A 146 -15.51 19.07 -37.87
N GLN A 147 -14.94 19.96 -37.03
CA GLN A 147 -13.55 19.89 -36.66
C GLN A 147 -13.26 18.66 -35.83
N LEU A 148 -14.05 18.37 -34.79
CA LEU A 148 -13.88 17.18 -33.95
C LEU A 148 -13.95 15.89 -34.80
N LYS A 149 -14.89 15.82 -35.77
CA LYS A 149 -14.99 14.67 -36.68
C LYS A 149 -13.71 14.45 -37.44
N LEU A 150 -13.17 15.52 -38.02
CA LEU A 150 -11.89 15.48 -38.78
C LEU A 150 -10.71 15.07 -37.90
N ASP A 151 -10.68 15.58 -36.66
CA ASP A 151 -9.60 15.25 -35.71
C ASP A 151 -9.65 13.78 -35.29
N ILE A 152 -10.84 13.24 -35.07
CA ILE A 152 -11.06 11.81 -34.78
C ILE A 152 -10.64 10.93 -35.98
N GLU A 153 -11.03 11.31 -37.19
CA GLU A 153 -10.65 10.57 -38.41
C GLU A 153 -9.11 10.54 -38.56
N ARG A 154 -8.43 11.66 -38.37
CA ARG A 154 -6.96 11.75 -38.45
C ARG A 154 -6.30 10.96 -37.32
N HIS A 155 -6.81 11.09 -36.10
CA HIS A 155 -6.31 10.37 -34.94
C HIS A 155 -6.39 8.84 -35.17
N ASN A 156 -7.55 8.34 -35.56
CA ASN A 156 -7.80 6.91 -35.73
C ASN A 156 -7.07 6.28 -36.93
N GLN A 157 -6.47 7.10 -37.83
CA GLN A 157 -5.56 6.61 -38.86
C GLN A 157 -4.17 6.28 -38.32
N GLN A 158 -3.76 6.86 -37.21
CA GLN A 158 -2.40 6.76 -36.68
C GLN A 158 -2.33 6.06 -35.31
N TYR A 159 -3.37 6.21 -34.49
CA TYR A 159 -3.42 5.74 -33.11
C TYR A 159 -4.55 4.73 -32.86
N PRO A 160 -4.54 4.00 -31.74
CA PRO A 160 -5.62 3.09 -31.38
C PRO A 160 -6.97 3.81 -31.38
N VAL A 161 -7.95 3.20 -32.01
CA VAL A 161 -9.27 3.78 -32.29
C VAL A 161 -9.93 4.33 -31.03
N ILE A 162 -10.42 5.57 -31.11
CA ILE A 162 -11.37 6.17 -30.18
C ILE A 162 -12.74 6.14 -30.85
N GLU A 163 -13.67 5.40 -30.25
CA GLU A 163 -15.07 5.32 -30.70
C GLU A 163 -15.83 6.54 -30.21
N VAL A 164 -16.63 7.15 -31.07
CA VAL A 164 -17.48 8.29 -30.66
C VAL A 164 -18.93 7.94 -30.83
N LYS A 165 -19.71 8.14 -29.77
CA LYS A 165 -21.18 7.93 -29.74
C LYS A 165 -21.89 9.24 -29.45
N LYS A 166 -22.93 9.50 -30.19
CA LYS A 166 -23.78 10.68 -30.00
C LYS A 166 -24.88 10.40 -29.00
N VAL A 167 -25.17 11.38 -28.13
CA VAL A 167 -26.15 11.24 -27.06
C VAL A 167 -26.98 12.52 -26.91
N ARG A 168 -28.24 12.41 -26.42
CA ARG A 168 -29.07 13.55 -26.00
C ARG A 168 -29.28 13.56 -24.50
N GLY A 169 -29.45 14.79 -23.96
CA GLY A 169 -29.93 14.99 -22.61
C GLY A 169 -28.91 14.76 -21.50
N VAL A 170 -27.63 14.72 -21.83
CA VAL A 170 -26.58 14.62 -20.85
C VAL A 170 -26.00 16.02 -20.60
N HIS A 171 -25.99 16.45 -19.34
CA HIS A 171 -25.41 17.71 -18.87
C HIS A 171 -24.12 17.51 -18.09
N ASP A 172 -24.12 16.51 -17.24
CA ASP A 172 -22.97 16.20 -16.38
C ASP A 172 -21.89 15.47 -17.17
N ARG A 173 -20.71 15.48 -16.61
CA ARG A 173 -19.52 14.86 -17.19
C ARG A 173 -19.06 13.73 -16.34
N PHE A 174 -18.78 12.60 -16.98
CA PHE A 174 -18.31 11.40 -16.32
C PHE A 174 -17.10 10.82 -17.04
N LEU A 175 -16.14 10.36 -16.28
CA LEU A 175 -15.06 9.50 -16.74
C LEU A 175 -15.26 8.12 -16.11
N ILE A 176 -15.38 7.10 -16.94
CA ILE A 176 -15.54 5.71 -16.51
C ILE A 176 -14.27 4.97 -16.85
N ILE A 177 -13.65 4.39 -15.83
CA ILE A 177 -12.46 3.55 -15.93
C ILE A 177 -12.87 2.14 -15.50
N ASP A 178 -12.95 1.22 -16.45
CA ASP A 178 -13.45 -0.15 -16.25
C ASP A 178 -14.82 -0.16 -15.53
N ASN A 179 -14.82 -0.49 -14.25
CA ASN A 179 -16.02 -0.54 -13.41
C ASN A 179 -16.09 0.64 -12.39
N GLN A 180 -15.27 1.66 -12.57
CA GLN A 180 -15.26 2.84 -11.70
C GLN A 180 -15.80 4.06 -12.42
N THR A 181 -16.71 4.78 -11.77
CA THR A 181 -17.28 6.02 -12.27
C THR A 181 -16.72 7.21 -11.55
N TYR A 182 -16.29 8.23 -12.30
CA TYR A 182 -15.87 9.53 -11.77
C TYR A 182 -16.77 10.63 -12.34
N HIS A 183 -17.25 11.51 -11.47
CA HIS A 183 -17.92 12.74 -11.87
C HIS A 183 -16.88 13.86 -12.04
N LEU A 184 -16.99 14.61 -13.12
CA LEU A 184 -16.11 15.71 -13.48
C LEU A 184 -16.86 17.04 -13.37
N GLY A 185 -16.45 17.92 -12.47
CA GLY A 185 -17.01 19.27 -12.35
C GLY A 185 -16.68 20.19 -13.52
N ALA A 186 -15.68 19.83 -14.34
CA ALA A 186 -15.29 20.56 -15.55
C ALA A 186 -15.08 19.58 -16.71
N SER A 187 -15.08 20.10 -17.96
CA SER A 187 -14.69 19.31 -19.13
C SER A 187 -13.23 18.88 -19.04
N LEU A 188 -12.92 17.70 -19.54
CA LEU A 188 -11.55 17.16 -19.54
C LEU A 188 -10.57 18.12 -20.25
N LYS A 189 -10.99 18.83 -21.27
CA LYS A 189 -10.18 19.86 -21.96
C LYS A 189 -9.92 21.13 -21.14
N ASP A 190 -10.72 21.39 -20.10
CA ASP A 190 -10.67 22.63 -19.32
C ASP A 190 -10.15 22.41 -17.90
N LEU A 191 -9.55 21.26 -17.63
CA LEU A 191 -9.03 20.91 -16.31
C LEU A 191 -8.02 21.95 -15.81
N GLY A 192 -8.17 22.34 -14.54
CA GLY A 192 -7.29 23.31 -13.88
C GLY A 192 -7.43 24.76 -14.29
N LYS A 193 -8.28 25.09 -15.28
CA LYS A 193 -8.55 26.48 -15.68
C LYS A 193 -9.40 27.23 -14.67
N LYS A 194 -10.24 26.51 -13.94
CA LYS A 194 -11.12 27.03 -12.86
C LYS A 194 -11.23 25.99 -11.76
N LEU A 195 -11.74 26.40 -10.61
CA LEU A 195 -12.09 25.49 -9.53
C LEU A 195 -13.04 24.38 -10.02
N PHE A 196 -12.68 23.13 -9.79
CA PHE A 196 -13.56 21.99 -10.08
C PHE A 196 -13.31 20.83 -9.13
N ALA A 197 -14.26 19.95 -9.02
CA ALA A 197 -14.14 18.69 -8.29
C ALA A 197 -14.05 17.52 -9.25
N PHE A 198 -13.25 16.53 -8.86
CA PHE A 198 -13.14 15.21 -9.49
C PHE A 198 -13.51 14.18 -8.41
N ILE A 199 -14.67 13.54 -8.56
CA ILE A 199 -15.27 12.73 -7.50
C ILE A 199 -15.44 11.30 -7.97
N LYS A 200 -14.85 10.34 -7.27
CA LYS A 200 -15.12 8.93 -7.47
C LYS A 200 -16.50 8.59 -6.90
N MET A 201 -17.39 8.12 -7.75
CA MET A 201 -18.76 7.75 -7.38
C MET A 201 -18.82 6.26 -7.00
N GLU A 202 -19.77 5.92 -6.14
CA GLU A 202 -20.10 4.52 -5.84
C GLU A 202 -21.09 3.93 -6.84
N THR A 203 -21.63 4.77 -7.74
CA THR A 203 -22.58 4.37 -8.79
C THR A 203 -21.89 3.50 -9.84
N SER A 204 -22.49 2.35 -10.15
CA SER A 204 -22.04 1.49 -11.24
C SER A 204 -22.10 2.20 -12.58
N PRO A 205 -21.11 2.03 -13.48
CA PRO A 205 -21.16 2.51 -14.85
C PRO A 205 -22.44 2.13 -15.60
N ASP A 206 -22.90 0.91 -15.40
CA ASP A 206 -24.07 0.38 -16.10
C ASP A 206 -25.33 1.18 -15.76
N HIS A 207 -25.46 1.65 -14.52
CA HIS A 207 -26.59 2.50 -14.13
C HIS A 207 -26.66 3.81 -14.93
N ILE A 208 -25.51 4.35 -15.34
CA ILE A 208 -25.44 5.55 -16.18
C ILE A 208 -25.64 5.16 -17.63
N LEU A 209 -24.93 4.16 -18.14
CA LEU A 209 -24.91 3.78 -19.56
C LEU A 209 -26.23 3.24 -20.04
N ASP A 210 -26.99 2.49 -19.22
CA ASP A 210 -28.27 1.92 -19.54
C ASP A 210 -29.41 3.01 -19.66
N ASN A 211 -29.17 4.16 -19.00
CA ASN A 211 -30.14 5.26 -19.00
C ASN A 211 -29.78 6.39 -20.00
N ILE A 212 -28.69 6.26 -20.74
CA ILE A 212 -28.35 7.21 -21.82
C ILE A 212 -29.06 6.83 -23.11
N LYS A 213 -29.65 7.86 -23.77
CA LYS A 213 -30.31 7.69 -25.09
C LYS A 213 -29.29 8.02 -26.19
N PHE A 214 -28.76 6.97 -26.82
CA PHE A 214 -27.89 7.12 -27.98
C PHE A 214 -28.66 7.57 -29.24
N GLU A 215 -27.99 8.31 -30.09
CA GLU A 215 -28.47 8.71 -31.42
C GLU A 215 -27.55 8.09 -32.49
N ASP A 216 -28.15 7.85 -33.66
CA ASP A 216 -27.40 7.50 -34.86
C ASP A 216 -26.52 8.68 -35.29
N ILE A 217 -25.24 8.43 -35.63
CA ILE A 217 -24.24 9.43 -36.06
C ILE A 217 -24.37 9.66 -37.58
#